data_5a9e03479e65c16456cb53d146cb608a
#
_entry.id   5a9e03479e65c16456cb53d146cb608a
#
_cell.length_a   1.000
_cell.length_b   1.000
_cell.length_c   1.000
_cell.angle_alpha   90.00
_cell.angle_beta   90.00
_cell.angle_gamma   90.00
#
_symmetry.space_group_name_H-M   'P 1'
#
loop_
_entity.id
_entity.type
_entity.pdbx_description
1 polymer ?
#
loop_
_entity_poly.entity_id
_entity_poly.type
_entity_poly.pdbx_seq_one_letter_code
_entity_poly.pdbx_strand_id
1 'polypeptide(L)'
;MGLPVPAKQARVGNVDALHILAKAGGTQSAGALEQTLVELANVVSDPTPKLILADELEAITEPGAGARIIAGMLIAARSQPDTSMMLVTHLAPAIIKASGQDDFRVDGIEARGLDSNLELIVDRTPIRNHLARSTPELIVKRLVERSNGLAKALFGDILNMF
;
A
#
# COMPACT_ATOMS: atom_id res chain seq x y z
N MET A 1 20.46 -1.90 -12.65
CA MET A 1 20.92 -2.31 -11.30
C MET A 1 21.27 -3.80 -11.37
N GLY A 2 22.48 -4.19 -11.01
CA GLY A 2 22.95 -5.59 -11.09
C GLY A 2 22.62 -6.43 -9.85
N LEU A 3 21.45 -6.24 -9.25
CA LEU A 3 21.07 -7.00 -8.07
C LEU A 3 20.54 -8.39 -8.45
N PRO A 4 20.91 -9.45 -7.70
CA PRO A 4 20.40 -10.79 -7.95
C PRO A 4 18.89 -10.86 -7.69
N VAL A 5 18.18 -11.53 -8.59
CA VAL A 5 16.75 -11.79 -8.42
C VAL A 5 16.60 -13.16 -7.73
N PRO A 6 15.92 -13.26 -6.57
CA PRO A 6 15.73 -14.53 -5.84
C PRO A 6 14.66 -15.40 -6.52
N ALA A 7 14.91 -15.83 -7.75
CA ALA A 7 14.01 -16.65 -8.55
C ALA A 7 14.78 -17.66 -9.39
N LYS A 8 14.17 -18.83 -9.66
CA LYS A 8 14.74 -19.83 -10.56
C LYS A 8 14.80 -19.34 -12.01
N GLN A 9 13.90 -18.46 -12.40
CA GLN A 9 13.84 -17.84 -13.71
C GLN A 9 13.22 -16.45 -13.58
N ALA A 10 13.80 -15.44 -14.22
CA ALA A 10 13.28 -14.09 -14.26
C ALA A 10 13.35 -13.54 -15.69
N ARG A 11 12.33 -12.74 -16.05
CA ARG A 11 12.35 -11.89 -17.25
C ARG A 11 12.23 -10.46 -16.77
N VAL A 12 13.21 -9.64 -17.09
CA VAL A 12 13.26 -8.23 -16.70
C VAL A 12 13.10 -7.40 -17.95
N GLY A 13 12.10 -6.52 -17.96
CA GLY A 13 11.94 -5.52 -19.03
C GLY A 13 12.98 -4.39 -18.86
N ASN A 14 13.35 -3.77 -19.97
CA ASN A 14 14.13 -2.53 -19.92
C ASN A 14 13.20 -1.36 -19.61
N VAL A 15 13.64 -0.52 -18.67
CA VAL A 15 13.07 0.80 -18.41
C VAL A 15 14.22 1.80 -18.38
N ASP A 16 13.98 3.01 -18.90
CA ASP A 16 14.99 4.06 -18.96
C ASP A 16 15.01 4.89 -17.67
N ALA A 17 13.88 4.89 -16.93
CA ALA A 17 13.76 5.57 -15.66
C ALA A 17 13.12 4.68 -14.57
N LEU A 18 13.59 4.83 -13.33
CA LEU A 18 13.02 4.23 -12.13
C LEU A 18 12.69 5.35 -11.15
N HIS A 19 11.41 5.49 -10.82
CA HIS A 19 10.93 6.42 -9.80
C HIS A 19 10.52 5.64 -8.56
N ILE A 20 11.03 6.06 -7.41
CA ILE A 20 10.65 5.51 -6.11
C ILE A 20 9.96 6.61 -5.32
N LEU A 21 8.67 6.46 -5.12
CA LEU A 21 7.81 7.39 -4.41
C LEU A 21 7.48 6.77 -3.05
N ALA A 22 8.01 7.33 -2.00
CA ALA A 22 7.75 6.89 -0.64
C ALA A 22 7.32 8.09 0.20
N LYS A 23 6.61 7.83 1.29
CA LYS A 23 6.24 8.86 2.26
C LYS A 23 7.46 9.68 2.66
N ALA A 24 7.48 10.96 2.31
CA ALA A 24 8.45 11.89 2.86
C ALA A 24 8.17 12.03 4.37
N GLY A 25 9.14 11.69 5.21
CA GLY A 25 9.05 11.92 6.66
C GLY A 25 8.95 13.43 6.94
N GLY A 26 7.78 13.91 7.34
CA GLY A 26 7.58 15.31 7.66
C GLY A 26 6.14 15.64 8.05
N THR A 27 5.92 16.79 8.63
CA THR A 27 4.63 17.30 9.05
C THR A 27 3.67 17.45 7.86
N GLN A 28 2.46 16.95 7.99
CA GLN A 28 1.36 17.18 7.04
C GLN A 28 1.04 18.68 6.98
N SER A 29 1.62 19.38 6.02
CA SER A 29 1.24 20.74 5.68
C SER A 29 0.54 20.77 4.33
N ALA A 30 -0.35 21.70 4.11
CA ALA A 30 -1.02 21.86 2.81
C ALA A 30 -0.01 21.99 1.66
N GLY A 31 1.13 22.64 1.90
CA GLY A 31 2.21 22.75 0.92
C GLY A 31 2.92 21.41 0.61
N ALA A 32 3.01 20.50 1.58
CA ALA A 32 3.59 19.17 1.33
C ALA A 32 2.72 18.33 0.39
N LEU A 33 1.40 18.38 0.56
CA LEU A 33 0.46 17.72 -0.35
C LEU A 33 0.59 18.28 -1.77
N GLU A 34 0.61 19.60 -1.93
CA GLU A 34 0.76 20.25 -3.22
C GLU A 34 2.06 19.84 -3.92
N GLN A 35 3.19 19.88 -3.21
CA GLN A 35 4.48 19.45 -3.74
C GLN A 35 4.45 17.99 -4.19
N THR A 36 3.87 17.10 -3.38
CA THR A 36 3.73 15.68 -3.73
C THR A 36 2.89 15.52 -5.01
N LEU A 37 1.77 16.23 -5.13
CA LEU A 37 0.92 16.15 -6.32
C LEU A 37 1.63 16.65 -7.57
N VAL A 38 2.43 17.73 -7.47
CA VAL A 38 3.25 18.24 -8.58
C VAL A 38 4.33 17.23 -8.97
N GLU A 39 5.02 16.63 -8.00
CA GLU A 39 6.01 15.58 -8.26
C GLU A 39 5.38 14.38 -8.97
N LEU A 40 4.25 13.90 -8.47
CA LEU A 40 3.50 12.80 -9.06
C LEU A 40 3.08 13.13 -10.50
N ALA A 41 2.56 14.33 -10.75
CA ALA A 41 2.18 14.77 -12.08
C ALA A 41 3.38 14.77 -13.04
N ASN A 42 4.52 15.28 -12.59
CA ASN A 42 5.76 15.29 -13.39
C ASN A 42 6.23 13.88 -13.73
N VAL A 43 6.26 12.98 -12.73
CA VAL A 43 6.68 11.58 -12.93
C VAL A 43 5.74 10.86 -13.89
N VAL A 44 4.42 11.02 -13.76
CA VAL A 44 3.46 10.34 -14.64
C VAL A 44 3.50 10.92 -16.05
N SER A 45 3.69 12.22 -16.20
CA SER A 45 3.67 12.93 -17.52
C SER A 45 4.98 12.80 -18.31
N ASP A 46 6.07 12.36 -17.70
CA ASP A 46 7.33 12.11 -18.40
C ASP A 46 7.12 11.03 -19.47
N PRO A 47 7.45 11.25 -20.74
CA PRO A 47 7.26 10.26 -21.81
C PRO A 47 8.29 9.12 -21.79
N THR A 48 9.30 9.17 -20.93
CA THR A 48 10.36 8.16 -20.85
C THR A 48 9.80 6.80 -20.38
N PRO A 49 10.16 5.67 -21.02
CA PRO A 49 9.82 4.34 -20.54
C PRO A 49 10.23 4.13 -19.07
N LYS A 50 9.29 3.85 -18.18
CA LYS A 50 9.55 3.92 -16.75
C LYS A 50 8.85 2.87 -15.92
N LEU A 51 9.47 2.61 -14.76
CA LEU A 51 8.87 1.89 -13.65
C LEU A 51 8.68 2.84 -12.46
N ILE A 52 7.47 2.92 -11.96
CA ILE A 52 7.11 3.69 -10.77
C ILE A 52 6.85 2.71 -9.63
N LEU A 53 7.61 2.81 -8.57
CA LEU A 53 7.41 2.07 -7.31
C LEU A 53 6.92 3.05 -6.26
N ALA A 54 5.76 2.79 -5.68
CA ALA A 54 5.14 3.68 -4.71
C ALA A 54 4.79 2.93 -3.43
N ASP A 55 5.07 3.54 -2.28
CA ASP A 55 4.84 2.96 -0.96
C ASP A 55 4.14 3.96 -0.05
N GLU A 56 2.99 3.56 0.50
CA GLU A 56 2.19 4.33 1.46
C GLU A 56 1.91 5.79 1.05
N LEU A 57 1.70 6.06 -0.24
CA LEU A 57 1.41 7.42 -0.73
C LEU A 57 0.13 8.02 -0.15
N GLU A 58 -0.82 7.19 0.28
CA GLU A 58 -2.07 7.61 0.91
C GLU A 58 -1.87 8.40 2.22
N ALA A 59 -0.71 8.26 2.86
CA ALA A 59 -0.41 8.95 4.11
C ALA A 59 -0.18 10.47 3.95
N ILE A 60 -0.27 10.99 2.73
CA ILE A 60 -0.15 12.43 2.44
C ILE A 60 -1.39 13.25 2.83
N THR A 61 -2.55 12.59 2.98
CA THR A 61 -3.81 13.24 3.31
C THR A 61 -4.76 12.28 4.03
N GLU A 62 -6.01 12.68 4.22
CA GLU A 62 -7.01 11.79 4.80
C GLU A 62 -7.30 10.58 3.87
N PRO A 63 -7.65 9.40 4.40
CA PRO A 63 -7.69 8.16 3.62
C PRO A 63 -8.62 8.22 2.40
N GLY A 64 -9.77 8.88 2.50
CA GLY A 64 -10.71 8.98 1.40
C GLY A 64 -10.23 9.86 0.26
N ALA A 65 -9.54 10.96 0.56
CA ALA A 65 -8.91 11.82 -0.44
C ALA A 65 -7.67 11.13 -1.02
N GLY A 66 -6.85 10.50 -0.19
CA GLY A 66 -5.69 9.72 -0.61
C GLY A 66 -6.06 8.64 -1.63
N ALA A 67 -7.10 7.86 -1.36
CA ALA A 67 -7.56 6.84 -2.28
C ALA A 67 -7.97 7.40 -3.65
N ARG A 68 -8.67 8.56 -3.70
CA ARG A 68 -9.05 9.22 -4.96
C ARG A 68 -7.85 9.75 -5.74
N ILE A 69 -6.89 10.35 -5.05
CA ILE A 69 -5.65 10.85 -5.67
C ILE A 69 -4.89 9.69 -6.31
N ILE A 70 -4.69 8.61 -5.57
CA ILE A 70 -3.96 7.43 -6.06
C ILE A 70 -4.71 6.76 -7.21
N ALA A 71 -6.03 6.65 -7.14
CA ALA A 71 -6.83 6.13 -8.25
C ALA A 71 -6.62 6.95 -9.54
N GLY A 72 -6.65 8.28 -9.44
CA GLY A 72 -6.34 9.17 -10.57
C GLY A 72 -4.94 8.95 -11.14
N MET A 73 -3.94 8.77 -10.28
CA MET A 73 -2.56 8.48 -10.70
C MET A 73 -2.44 7.14 -11.43
N LEU A 74 -3.06 6.09 -10.91
CA LEU A 74 -3.04 4.75 -11.53
C LEU A 74 -3.69 4.79 -12.90
N ILE A 75 -4.81 5.50 -13.06
CA ILE A 75 -5.49 5.69 -14.35
C ILE A 75 -4.58 6.47 -15.32
N ALA A 76 -3.96 7.56 -14.86
CA ALA A 76 -3.07 8.36 -15.67
C ALA A 76 -1.81 7.56 -16.09
N ALA A 77 -1.16 6.85 -15.17
CA ALA A 77 -0.01 6.01 -15.47
C ALA A 77 -0.35 4.89 -16.48
N ARG A 78 -1.53 4.28 -16.34
CA ARG A 78 -2.00 3.23 -17.26
C ARG A 78 -2.25 3.75 -18.68
N SER A 79 -2.62 5.01 -18.83
CA SER A 79 -2.84 5.63 -20.14
C SER A 79 -1.55 5.99 -20.86
N GLN A 80 -0.39 5.95 -20.19
CA GLN A 80 0.91 6.24 -20.79
C GLN A 80 1.54 4.96 -21.35
N PRO A 81 2.05 4.99 -22.59
CA PRO A 81 2.80 3.87 -23.16
C PRO A 81 4.08 3.64 -22.33
N ASP A 82 4.53 2.39 -22.30
CA ASP A 82 5.80 1.98 -21.67
C ASP A 82 5.96 2.40 -20.19
N THR A 83 4.83 2.62 -19.52
CA THR A 83 4.80 2.94 -18.08
C THR A 83 4.26 1.74 -17.32
N SER A 84 5.02 1.31 -16.30
CA SER A 84 4.58 0.32 -15.30
C SER A 84 4.56 0.97 -13.91
N MET A 85 3.51 0.74 -13.15
CA MET A 85 3.41 1.23 -11.78
C MET A 85 3.07 0.09 -10.82
N MET A 86 3.80 0.01 -9.72
CA MET A 86 3.51 -0.87 -8.59
C MET A 86 3.31 -0.01 -7.35
N LEU A 87 2.22 -0.22 -6.66
CA LEU A 87 1.86 0.48 -5.43
C LEU A 87 1.69 -0.51 -4.28
N VAL A 88 2.32 -0.24 -3.15
CA VAL A 88 2.05 -0.91 -1.87
C VAL A 88 1.12 -0.01 -1.07
N THR A 89 -0.01 -0.52 -0.63
CA THR A 89 -1.03 0.25 0.08
C THR A 89 -1.95 -0.64 0.91
N HIS A 90 -2.49 -0.10 1.98
CA HIS A 90 -3.57 -0.71 2.75
C HIS A 90 -4.97 -0.21 2.33
N LEU A 91 -5.06 0.74 1.40
CA LEU A 91 -6.31 1.31 0.90
C LEU A 91 -6.78 0.72 -0.44
N ALA A 92 -6.23 -0.44 -0.87
CA ALA A 92 -6.57 -1.03 -2.16
C ALA A 92 -8.08 -1.12 -2.45
N PRO A 93 -8.97 -1.53 -1.51
CA PRO A 93 -10.43 -1.53 -1.75
C PRO A 93 -10.99 -0.16 -2.09
N ALA A 94 -10.54 0.88 -1.38
CA ALA A 94 -11.00 2.25 -1.58
C ALA A 94 -10.49 2.83 -2.91
N ILE A 95 -9.25 2.51 -3.28
CA ILE A 95 -8.63 2.93 -4.54
C ILE A 95 -9.36 2.30 -5.73
N ILE A 96 -9.63 0.99 -5.70
CA ILE A 96 -10.40 0.30 -6.74
C ILE A 96 -11.77 0.92 -6.89
N LYS A 97 -12.49 1.10 -5.79
CA LYS A 97 -13.81 1.76 -5.79
C LYS A 97 -13.74 3.17 -6.39
N ALA A 98 -12.73 3.96 -6.02
CA ALA A 98 -12.58 5.32 -6.52
C ALA A 98 -12.20 5.38 -8.01
N SER A 99 -11.46 4.39 -8.51
CA SER A 99 -11.07 4.32 -9.93
C SER A 99 -12.24 3.94 -10.85
N GLY A 100 -13.26 3.25 -10.34
CA GLY A 100 -14.34 2.68 -11.15
C GLY A 100 -13.87 1.61 -12.13
N GLN A 101 -12.68 1.03 -11.93
CA GLN A 101 -12.06 0.01 -12.79
C GLN A 101 -11.80 -1.26 -11.98
N ASP A 102 -12.27 -2.40 -12.52
CA ASP A 102 -12.16 -3.70 -11.85
C ASP A 102 -10.97 -4.53 -12.33
N ASP A 103 -10.20 -4.02 -13.29
CA ASP A 103 -9.14 -4.77 -13.98
C ASP A 103 -7.71 -4.41 -13.52
N PHE A 104 -7.57 -3.69 -12.41
CA PHE A 104 -6.28 -3.56 -11.74
C PHE A 104 -5.87 -4.91 -11.15
N ARG A 105 -4.63 -5.32 -11.43
CA ARG A 105 -4.06 -6.47 -10.73
C ARG A 105 -3.78 -6.08 -9.29
N VAL A 106 -4.34 -6.86 -8.36
CA VAL A 106 -4.12 -6.71 -6.93
C VAL A 106 -3.56 -8.02 -6.38
N ASP A 107 -2.39 -7.97 -5.77
CA ASP A 107 -1.79 -9.11 -5.08
C ASP A 107 -1.71 -8.76 -3.59
N GLY A 108 -2.24 -9.60 -2.72
CA GLY A 108 -2.44 -9.27 -1.31
C GLY A 108 -1.57 -10.08 -0.35
N ILE A 109 -1.15 -9.44 0.72
CA ILE A 109 -0.51 -10.05 1.89
C ILE A 109 -1.39 -9.76 3.09
N GLU A 110 -1.76 -10.78 3.87
CA GLU A 110 -2.56 -10.60 5.06
C GLU A 110 -2.08 -11.48 6.22
N ALA A 111 -2.38 -11.07 7.44
CA ALA A 111 -2.12 -11.90 8.60
C ALA A 111 -3.22 -12.97 8.74
N ARG A 112 -2.82 -14.21 9.01
CA ARG A 112 -3.72 -15.35 9.18
C ARG A 112 -4.21 -15.55 10.60
N GLY A 113 -3.57 -14.88 11.58
CA GLY A 113 -3.88 -15.02 13.00
C GLY A 113 -2.69 -14.69 13.88
N LEU A 114 -2.75 -15.18 15.12
CA LEU A 114 -1.67 -15.12 16.10
C LEU A 114 -1.15 -16.54 16.35
N ASP A 115 0.15 -16.69 16.53
CA ASP A 115 0.76 -17.94 16.98
C ASP A 115 0.66 -18.13 18.51
N SER A 116 1.25 -19.21 19.02
CA SER A 116 1.28 -19.50 20.47
C SER A 116 2.03 -18.45 21.30
N ASN A 117 2.87 -17.64 20.69
CA ASN A 117 3.61 -16.55 21.32
C ASN A 117 2.92 -15.18 21.14
N LEU A 118 1.70 -15.19 20.59
CA LEU A 118 0.93 -13.99 20.25
C LEU A 118 1.62 -13.11 19.19
N GLU A 119 2.45 -13.71 18.32
CA GLU A 119 3.01 -13.00 17.16
C GLU A 119 2.13 -13.22 15.92
N LEU A 120 2.09 -12.21 15.06
CA LEU A 120 1.31 -12.29 13.82
C LEU A 120 1.88 -13.37 12.88
N ILE A 121 1.03 -14.27 12.45
CA ILE A 121 1.34 -15.24 11.40
C ILE A 121 1.10 -14.56 10.06
N VAL A 122 2.18 -14.13 9.40
CA VAL A 122 2.13 -13.47 8.09
C VAL A 122 2.90 -14.31 7.09
N ASP A 123 2.19 -14.81 6.07
CA ASP A 123 2.85 -15.34 4.89
C ASP A 123 3.21 -14.16 3.99
N ARG A 124 4.50 -13.91 3.83
CA ARG A 124 5.01 -12.78 3.03
C ARG A 124 4.97 -13.05 1.52
N THR A 125 4.48 -14.20 1.11
CA THR A 125 4.26 -14.50 -0.29
C THR A 125 2.93 -13.87 -0.74
N PRO A 126 2.94 -12.90 -1.65
CA PRO A 126 1.70 -12.27 -2.11
C PRO A 126 0.77 -13.29 -2.78
N ILE A 127 -0.48 -13.28 -2.38
CA ILE A 127 -1.53 -14.07 -3.02
C ILE A 127 -2.00 -13.33 -4.26
N ARG A 128 -1.90 -13.96 -5.42
CA ARG A 128 -2.26 -13.35 -6.71
C ARG A 128 -3.75 -13.12 -6.83
N ASN A 129 -4.12 -11.96 -7.40
CA ASN A 129 -5.52 -11.56 -7.61
C ASN A 129 -6.34 -11.63 -6.32
N HIS A 130 -5.73 -11.28 -5.21
CA HIS A 130 -6.33 -11.31 -3.88
C HIS A 130 -6.31 -9.92 -3.26
N LEU A 131 -7.49 -9.43 -2.90
CA LEU A 131 -7.65 -8.19 -2.14
C LEU A 131 -7.52 -8.52 -0.67
N ALA A 132 -6.33 -8.31 -0.12
CA ALA A 132 -6.04 -8.60 1.29
C ALA A 132 -6.90 -7.73 2.21
N ARG A 133 -7.35 -8.33 3.29
CA ARG A 133 -8.06 -7.65 4.37
C ARG A 133 -7.07 -7.13 5.40
N SER A 134 -7.25 -5.89 5.82
CA SER A 134 -6.58 -5.38 7.02
C SER A 134 -7.16 -6.07 8.27
N THR A 135 -6.29 -6.47 9.17
CA THR A 135 -6.67 -7.25 10.38
C THR A 135 -6.19 -6.57 11.66
N PRO A 136 -6.55 -5.29 11.91
CA PRO A 136 -6.15 -4.58 13.13
C PRO A 136 -6.69 -5.25 14.40
N GLU A 137 -7.81 -5.98 14.31
CA GLU A 137 -8.38 -6.78 15.39
C GLU A 137 -7.39 -7.80 15.98
N LEU A 138 -6.46 -8.34 15.18
CA LEU A 138 -5.42 -9.24 15.66
C LEU A 138 -4.43 -8.54 16.60
N ILE A 139 -4.10 -7.29 16.32
CA ILE A 139 -3.26 -6.47 17.20
C ILE A 139 -3.97 -6.20 18.51
N VAL A 140 -5.25 -5.82 18.46
CA VAL A 140 -6.06 -5.58 19.65
C VAL A 140 -6.19 -6.87 20.46
N LYS A 141 -6.47 -8.01 19.83
CA LYS A 141 -6.51 -9.32 20.48
C LYS A 141 -5.19 -9.64 21.22
N ARG A 142 -4.06 -9.41 20.57
CA ARG A 142 -2.73 -9.57 21.19
C ARG A 142 -2.57 -8.69 22.43
N LEU A 143 -3.06 -7.44 22.40
CA LEU A 143 -3.01 -6.53 23.54
C LEU A 143 -3.91 -7.01 24.68
N VAL A 144 -5.10 -7.54 24.40
CA VAL A 144 -5.97 -8.15 25.41
C VAL A 144 -5.26 -9.29 26.13
N GLU A 145 -4.58 -10.18 25.39
CA GLU A 145 -3.89 -11.33 25.98
C GLU A 145 -2.64 -10.94 26.80
N ARG A 146 -1.94 -9.87 26.39
CA ARG A 146 -0.72 -9.39 27.06
C ARG A 146 -0.97 -8.41 28.20
N SER A 147 -2.21 -7.93 28.39
CA SER A 147 -2.56 -6.92 29.37
C SER A 147 -3.31 -7.50 30.56
N ASN A 148 -3.33 -6.76 31.67
CA ASN A 148 -4.06 -7.09 32.91
C ASN A 148 -4.89 -5.89 33.37
N GLY A 149 -5.83 -6.15 34.29
CA GLY A 149 -6.63 -5.11 34.95
C GLY A 149 -7.41 -4.22 33.98
N LEU A 150 -7.37 -2.91 34.22
CA LEU A 150 -8.13 -1.92 33.44
C LEU A 150 -7.71 -1.91 31.96
N ALA A 151 -6.43 -2.09 31.64
CA ALA A 151 -5.95 -2.13 30.26
C ALA A 151 -6.54 -3.31 29.49
N LYS A 152 -6.64 -4.48 30.12
CA LYS A 152 -7.29 -5.66 29.52
C LYS A 152 -8.76 -5.41 29.22
N ALA A 153 -9.49 -4.79 30.16
CA ALA A 153 -10.89 -4.45 29.98
C ALA A 153 -11.06 -3.47 28.79
N LEU A 154 -10.26 -2.39 28.75
CA LEU A 154 -10.30 -1.41 27.66
C LEU A 154 -10.04 -2.06 26.29
N PHE A 155 -8.99 -2.87 26.14
CA PHE A 155 -8.71 -3.56 24.88
C PHE A 155 -9.77 -4.59 24.53
N GLY A 156 -10.40 -5.24 25.53
CA GLY A 156 -11.55 -6.11 25.33
C GLY A 156 -12.75 -5.36 24.74
N ASP A 157 -13.07 -4.20 25.28
CA ASP A 157 -14.14 -3.34 24.76
C ASP A 157 -13.85 -2.88 23.33
N ILE A 158 -12.60 -2.49 23.04
CA ILE A 158 -12.17 -2.12 21.67
C ILE A 158 -12.30 -3.32 20.73
N LEU A 159 -11.90 -4.52 21.15
CA LEU A 159 -12.00 -5.73 20.34
C LEU A 159 -13.44 -6.06 19.95
N ASN A 160 -14.40 -5.79 20.84
CA ASN A 160 -15.82 -6.01 20.59
C ASN A 160 -16.43 -5.04 19.56
N MET A 161 -15.69 -4.00 19.14
CA MET A 161 -16.11 -3.04 18.11
C MET A 161 -15.78 -3.49 16.67
N PHE A 162 -14.95 -4.53 16.52
CA PHE A 162 -14.60 -5.15 15.23
C PHE A 162 -15.56 -6.30 14.86
#